data_f9194340f284e1b6cd7db5477cd5202c
#
_entry.id   f9194340f284e1b6cd7db5477cd5202c
#
_cell.length_a   1.000
_cell.length_b   1.000
_cell.length_c   1.000
_cell.angle_alpha   90.00
_cell.angle_beta   90.00
_cell.angle_gamma   90.00
#
_symmetry.space_group_name_H-M   'P 1'
#
loop_
_entity.id
_entity.type
_entity.pdbx_description
1 polymer ?
#
loop_
_entity_poly.entity_id
_entity_poly.type
_entity_poly.pdbx_seq_one_letter_code
_entity_poly.pdbx_strand_id
1 'polypeptide(L)'
;MSEIPVFAREGTIIPMYKEGRDNGISMQNDLEVWIYRGNGEYVLYEDDGVSMDYEKGDYVRTHMSVTLSGNEAVFTVMPAGGDVSMLPKGRKINLLFRDVAEADVNVDGAETGRLSDGVSVEYTGVPVIVTLKNCVFTCNADYRESVTDVVSRYNMNNMLKQSLFSGALGSLTSKIYAPKALRGPIEELRR
;
A
#
# COMPACT_ATOMS: atom_id res chain seq x y z
N MET A 1 -21.44 7.60 12.32
CA MET A 1 -20.39 6.73 11.71
C MET A 1 -19.42 7.71 11.11
N SER A 2 -18.30 7.98 11.77
CA SER A 2 -17.37 9.06 11.41
C SER A 2 -16.21 8.59 10.53
N GLU A 3 -15.93 7.30 10.52
CA GLU A 3 -14.80 6.76 9.77
C GLU A 3 -15.13 5.37 9.21
N ILE A 4 -14.60 5.08 8.03
CA ILE A 4 -14.66 3.77 7.39
C ILE A 4 -13.27 3.15 7.56
N PRO A 5 -13.12 2.05 8.30
CA PRO A 5 -11.83 1.37 8.41
C PRO A 5 -11.41 0.80 7.05
N VAL A 6 -10.19 1.10 6.65
CA VAL A 6 -9.57 0.57 5.43
C VAL A 6 -8.41 -0.31 5.83
N PHE A 7 -8.42 -1.56 5.38
CA PHE A 7 -7.37 -2.53 5.63
C PHE A 7 -6.64 -2.84 4.33
N ALA A 8 -5.32 -2.79 4.34
CA ALA A 8 -4.49 -3.25 3.25
C ALA A 8 -3.85 -4.59 3.61
N ARG A 9 -3.91 -5.52 2.67
CA ARG A 9 -3.23 -6.81 2.79
C ARG A 9 -1.71 -6.61 2.60
N GLU A 10 -0.92 -7.46 3.20
CA GLU A 10 0.53 -7.56 2.95
C GLU A 10 0.82 -7.71 1.45
N GLY A 11 1.81 -6.96 0.94
CA GLY A 11 2.17 -6.91 -0.48
C GLY A 11 1.21 -6.11 -1.36
N THR A 12 0.20 -5.45 -0.80
CA THR A 12 -0.74 -4.64 -1.60
C THR A 12 -0.05 -3.39 -2.16
N ILE A 13 -0.33 -3.11 -3.43
CA ILE A 13 0.07 -1.91 -4.15
C ILE A 13 -1.20 -1.15 -4.52
N ILE A 14 -1.34 0.10 -4.06
CA ILE A 14 -2.54 0.91 -4.26
C ILE A 14 -2.15 2.21 -4.98
N PRO A 15 -2.34 2.29 -6.31
CA PRO A 15 -2.23 3.56 -7.03
C PRO A 15 -3.41 4.46 -6.70
N MET A 16 -3.12 5.72 -6.45
CA MET A 16 -4.11 6.75 -6.16
C MET A 16 -3.75 8.04 -6.89
N TYR A 17 -4.75 8.89 -7.09
CA TYR A 17 -4.49 10.27 -7.48
C TYR A 17 -4.02 11.06 -6.25
N LYS A 18 -3.11 11.99 -6.47
CA LYS A 18 -2.64 12.87 -5.41
C LYS A 18 -3.82 13.67 -4.83
N GLU A 19 -3.84 13.82 -3.52
CA GLU A 19 -4.88 14.56 -2.79
C GLU A 19 -5.12 15.95 -3.40
N GLY A 20 -6.39 16.35 -3.47
CA GLY A 20 -6.83 17.63 -4.05
C GLY A 20 -6.95 17.64 -5.58
N ARG A 21 -6.76 16.50 -6.24
CA ARG A 21 -7.07 16.36 -7.66
C ARG A 21 -8.51 15.90 -7.84
N ASP A 22 -9.15 16.44 -8.90
CA ASP A 22 -10.46 15.95 -9.30
C ASP A 22 -10.39 14.48 -9.72
N ASN A 23 -11.44 13.71 -9.48
CA ASN A 23 -11.64 12.38 -10.06
C ASN A 23 -11.92 12.53 -11.57
N GLY A 24 -11.00 13.21 -12.25
CA GLY A 24 -11.06 13.40 -13.69
C GLY A 24 -10.94 12.10 -14.44
N ILE A 25 -11.53 12.04 -15.62
CA ILE A 25 -11.50 10.91 -16.52
C ILE A 25 -10.09 10.74 -17.13
N SER A 26 -9.36 11.83 -17.27
CA SER A 26 -8.04 11.85 -17.91
C SER A 26 -6.93 11.27 -17.02
N MET A 27 -5.95 10.65 -17.66
CA MET A 27 -4.71 10.20 -16.99
C MET A 27 -4.04 11.35 -16.26
N GLN A 28 -3.65 11.12 -15.02
CA GLN A 28 -3.02 12.13 -14.17
C GLN A 28 -1.50 12.15 -14.34
N ASN A 29 -0.90 13.35 -14.30
CA ASN A 29 0.56 13.50 -14.34
C ASN A 29 1.24 13.00 -13.07
N ASP A 30 0.59 13.13 -11.92
CA ASP A 30 1.11 12.73 -10.63
C ASP A 30 0.28 11.58 -10.06
N LEU A 31 0.90 10.44 -9.88
CA LEU A 31 0.34 9.31 -9.15
C LEU A 31 1.00 9.21 -7.78
N GLU A 32 0.22 8.85 -6.79
CA GLU A 32 0.69 8.41 -5.50
C GLU A 32 0.46 6.90 -5.40
N VAL A 33 1.50 6.12 -5.08
CA VAL A 33 1.41 4.67 -4.99
C VAL A 33 1.77 4.25 -3.58
N TRP A 34 0.79 3.74 -2.86
CA TRP A 34 1.00 3.18 -1.53
C TRP A 34 1.43 1.73 -1.66
N ILE A 35 2.55 1.40 -1.02
CA ILE A 35 3.16 0.08 -1.08
C ILE A 35 3.24 -0.46 0.33
N TYR A 36 2.59 -1.59 0.55
CA TYR A 36 2.60 -2.28 1.84
C TYR A 36 3.63 -3.40 1.83
N ARG A 37 4.26 -3.61 2.98
CA ARG A 37 5.26 -4.64 3.19
C ARG A 37 4.80 -6.01 2.66
N GLY A 38 5.68 -6.73 1.94
CA GLY A 38 5.41 -8.07 1.44
C GLY A 38 5.69 -8.21 -0.05
N ASN A 39 5.22 -9.31 -0.63
CA ASN A 39 5.35 -9.59 -2.05
C ASN A 39 4.01 -9.42 -2.74
N GLY A 40 3.99 -8.67 -3.84
CA GLY A 40 2.77 -8.44 -4.58
C GLY A 40 2.99 -7.77 -5.91
N GLU A 41 1.92 -7.72 -6.69
CA GLU A 41 1.89 -7.11 -8.01
C GLU A 41 0.54 -6.43 -8.27
N TYR A 42 0.56 -5.45 -9.13
CA TYR A 42 -0.62 -4.73 -9.58
C TYR A 42 -0.44 -4.29 -11.04
N VAL A 43 -1.52 -4.33 -11.82
CA VAL A 43 -1.53 -3.78 -13.18
C VAL A 43 -2.50 -2.60 -13.21
N LEU A 44 -1.94 -1.40 -13.33
CA LEU A 44 -2.72 -0.19 -13.55
C LEU A 44 -3.14 -0.15 -15.02
N TYR A 45 -4.44 -0.06 -15.25
CA TYR A 45 -5.04 0.15 -16.56
C TYR A 45 -5.50 1.61 -16.67
N GLU A 46 -5.19 2.26 -17.77
CA GLU A 46 -5.58 3.63 -18.06
C GLU A 46 -5.91 3.80 -19.53
N ASP A 47 -6.96 4.53 -19.82
CA ASP A 47 -7.37 4.97 -21.13
C ASP A 47 -7.89 6.42 -21.09
N ASP A 48 -8.54 6.91 -22.12
CA ASP A 48 -9.11 8.26 -22.15
C ASP A 48 -10.41 8.39 -21.33
N GLY A 49 -11.00 7.26 -20.90
CA GLY A 49 -12.23 7.19 -20.11
C GLY A 49 -13.50 7.68 -20.84
N VAL A 50 -13.43 8.00 -22.12
CA VAL A 50 -14.53 8.64 -22.87
C VAL A 50 -14.87 7.85 -24.14
N SER A 51 -13.86 7.44 -24.92
CA SER A 51 -14.03 6.74 -26.18
C SER A 51 -14.00 5.22 -26.01
N MET A 52 -14.29 4.51 -27.10
CA MET A 52 -14.09 3.06 -27.17
C MET A 52 -12.79 2.70 -27.94
N ASP A 53 -11.87 3.63 -28.06
CA ASP A 53 -10.64 3.44 -28.82
C ASP A 53 -9.67 2.46 -28.13
N TYR A 54 -9.92 2.16 -26.83
CA TYR A 54 -9.25 1.05 -26.12
C TYR A 54 -9.40 -0.30 -26.85
N GLU A 55 -10.48 -0.52 -27.60
CA GLU A 55 -10.66 -1.71 -28.43
C GLU A 55 -9.66 -1.77 -29.61
N LYS A 56 -9.10 -0.62 -29.99
CA LYS A 56 -8.09 -0.49 -31.05
C LYS A 56 -6.66 -0.45 -30.48
N GLY A 57 -6.51 -0.48 -29.17
CA GLY A 57 -5.22 -0.46 -28.49
C GLY A 57 -4.87 0.86 -27.80
N ASP A 58 -5.78 1.85 -27.81
CA ASP A 58 -5.58 3.16 -27.18
C ASP A 58 -5.81 3.07 -25.67
N TYR A 59 -4.93 2.35 -25.01
CA TYR A 59 -4.85 2.21 -23.55
C TYR A 59 -3.40 2.00 -23.12
N VAL A 60 -3.13 2.19 -21.85
CA VAL A 60 -1.84 1.85 -21.23
C VAL A 60 -2.06 0.88 -20.08
N ARG A 61 -1.22 -0.16 -20.03
CA ARG A 61 -1.07 -1.01 -18.86
C ARG A 61 0.31 -0.81 -18.27
N THR A 62 0.34 -0.48 -16.99
CA THR A 62 1.58 -0.34 -16.22
C THR A 62 1.61 -1.42 -15.14
N HIS A 63 2.57 -2.33 -15.23
CA HIS A 63 2.80 -3.36 -14.23
C HIS A 63 3.68 -2.80 -13.11
N MET A 64 3.23 -2.98 -11.90
CA MET A 64 3.94 -2.63 -10.66
C MET A 64 4.11 -3.90 -9.85
N SER A 65 5.30 -4.12 -9.31
CA SER A 65 5.57 -5.26 -8.42
C SER A 65 6.44 -4.86 -7.26
N VAL A 66 6.24 -5.50 -6.11
CA VAL A 66 7.11 -5.40 -4.94
C VAL A 66 7.54 -6.79 -4.50
N THR A 67 8.83 -6.94 -4.24
CA THR A 67 9.40 -8.15 -3.64
C THR A 67 10.17 -7.78 -2.39
N LEU A 68 9.98 -8.56 -1.33
CA LEU A 68 10.65 -8.39 -0.05
C LEU A 68 11.50 -9.62 0.25
N SER A 69 12.79 -9.41 0.53
CA SER A 69 13.71 -10.45 0.94
C SER A 69 14.54 -9.96 2.15
N GLY A 70 14.22 -10.47 3.34
CA GLY A 70 14.84 -10.00 4.56
C GLY A 70 14.61 -8.50 4.79
N ASN A 71 15.68 -7.72 4.78
CA ASN A 71 15.67 -6.26 4.97
C ASN A 71 15.81 -5.49 3.65
N GLU A 72 15.57 -6.13 2.52
CA GLU A 72 15.64 -5.51 1.20
C GLU A 72 14.28 -5.62 0.51
N ALA A 73 13.77 -4.50 0.00
CA ALA A 73 12.57 -4.46 -0.81
C ALA A 73 12.90 -3.90 -2.20
N VAL A 74 12.40 -4.57 -3.24
CA VAL A 74 12.55 -4.13 -4.63
C VAL A 74 11.19 -3.83 -5.19
N PHE A 75 10.99 -2.61 -5.62
CA PHE A 75 9.81 -2.19 -6.35
C PHE A 75 10.16 -1.94 -7.82
N THR A 76 9.33 -2.46 -8.72
CA THR A 76 9.53 -2.30 -10.16
C THR A 76 8.26 -1.74 -10.78
N VAL A 77 8.42 -0.77 -11.70
CA VAL A 77 7.35 -0.30 -12.58
C VAL A 77 7.80 -0.44 -14.02
N MET A 78 6.96 -1.05 -14.85
CA MET A 78 7.27 -1.30 -16.26
C MET A 78 6.01 -1.33 -17.13
N PRO A 79 6.12 -1.08 -18.46
CA PRO A 79 5.00 -1.24 -19.36
C PRO A 79 4.57 -2.71 -19.44
N ALA A 80 3.26 -2.96 -19.46
CA ALA A 80 2.67 -4.29 -19.54
C ALA A 80 1.76 -4.48 -20.76
N GLY A 81 1.58 -3.42 -21.56
CA GLY A 81 0.78 -3.48 -22.80
C GLY A 81 0.12 -2.15 -23.13
N GLY A 82 -0.45 -2.07 -24.33
CA GLY A 82 -1.07 -0.87 -24.87
C GLY A 82 -0.06 0.12 -25.44
N ASP A 83 -0.49 1.36 -25.64
CA ASP A 83 0.30 2.43 -26.23
C ASP A 83 0.91 3.32 -25.13
N VAL A 84 2.19 3.11 -24.84
CA VAL A 84 2.91 3.92 -23.84
C VAL A 84 3.06 5.40 -24.25
N SER A 85 2.83 5.75 -25.52
CA SER A 85 2.86 7.16 -25.97
C SER A 85 1.69 7.98 -25.43
N MET A 86 0.65 7.33 -24.92
CA MET A 86 -0.49 7.96 -24.25
C MET A 86 -0.15 8.43 -22.83
N LEU A 87 0.95 7.96 -22.23
CA LEU A 87 1.36 8.41 -20.91
C LEU A 87 1.56 9.92 -20.89
N PRO A 88 1.09 10.61 -19.86
CA PRO A 88 1.31 12.03 -19.68
C PRO A 88 2.81 12.37 -19.65
N LYS A 89 3.21 13.40 -20.38
CA LYS A 89 4.61 13.86 -20.39
C LYS A 89 5.04 14.33 -19.01
N GLY A 90 6.20 13.85 -18.56
CA GLY A 90 6.74 14.18 -17.24
C GLY A 90 5.94 13.58 -16.09
N ARG A 91 5.30 12.41 -16.34
CA ARG A 91 4.57 11.69 -15.32
C ARG A 91 5.46 11.34 -14.14
N LYS A 92 5.01 11.68 -12.94
CA LYS A 92 5.67 11.33 -11.70
C LYS A 92 4.89 10.27 -10.95
N ILE A 93 5.60 9.28 -10.43
CA ILE A 93 5.06 8.28 -9.52
C ILE A 93 5.73 8.48 -8.17
N ASN A 94 4.93 8.85 -7.18
CA ASN A 94 5.37 9.06 -5.81
C ASN A 94 5.11 7.78 -5.01
N LEU A 95 6.17 7.05 -4.69
CA LEU A 95 6.11 5.77 -3.99
C LEU A 95 6.15 6.00 -2.48
N LEU A 96 5.11 5.57 -1.78
CA LEU A 96 4.99 5.66 -0.33
C LEU A 96 5.02 4.25 0.27
N PHE A 97 6.15 3.91 0.88
CA PHE A 97 6.33 2.62 1.57
C PHE A 97 5.78 2.73 3.00
N ARG A 98 4.56 2.23 3.19
CA ARG A 98 3.76 2.51 4.39
C ARG A 98 4.28 1.89 5.69
N ASP A 99 5.00 0.77 5.59
CA ASP A 99 5.50 0.02 6.74
C ASP A 99 7.02 0.12 6.90
N VAL A 100 7.67 1.07 6.21
CA VAL A 100 9.12 1.28 6.27
C VAL A 100 9.40 2.63 6.94
N ALA A 101 10.08 2.59 8.09
CA ALA A 101 10.51 3.79 8.80
C ALA A 101 11.78 4.40 8.20
N GLU A 102 12.75 3.55 7.91
CA GLU A 102 14.04 3.94 7.37
C GLU A 102 14.51 2.91 6.33
N ALA A 103 15.16 3.39 5.29
CA ALA A 103 15.88 2.56 4.32
C ALA A 103 16.88 3.41 3.54
N ASP A 104 17.89 2.75 2.99
CA ASP A 104 18.75 3.33 1.97
C ASP A 104 18.08 3.13 0.61
N VAL A 105 17.94 4.20 -0.17
CA VAL A 105 17.20 4.20 -1.44
C VAL A 105 18.15 4.17 -2.62
N ASN A 106 17.91 3.29 -3.55
CA ASN A 106 18.60 3.19 -4.82
C ASN A 106 17.56 3.18 -5.96
N VAL A 107 17.75 4.02 -6.96
CA VAL A 107 16.88 4.08 -8.15
C VAL A 107 17.72 3.74 -9.37
N ASP A 108 17.33 2.71 -10.11
CA ASP A 108 18.02 2.22 -11.33
C ASP A 108 19.54 1.98 -11.14
N GLY A 109 19.92 1.51 -9.95
CA GLY A 109 21.30 1.21 -9.60
C GLY A 109 22.06 2.40 -9.01
N ALA A 110 21.52 3.61 -9.00
CA ALA A 110 22.12 4.79 -8.38
C ALA A 110 21.59 5.00 -6.95
N GLU A 111 22.49 5.14 -5.98
CA GLU A 111 22.11 5.51 -4.61
C GLU A 111 21.59 6.95 -4.58
N THR A 112 20.38 7.15 -4.09
CA THR A 112 19.71 8.46 -4.05
C THR A 112 19.61 9.05 -2.65
N GLY A 113 19.95 8.28 -1.61
CA GLY A 113 19.95 8.73 -0.22
C GLY A 113 19.08 7.85 0.68
N ARG A 114 18.55 8.43 1.77
CA ARG A 114 17.67 7.75 2.71
C ARG A 114 16.20 8.02 2.42
N LEU A 115 15.37 7.05 2.71
CA LEU A 115 13.92 7.20 2.67
C LEU A 115 13.50 8.21 3.75
N SER A 116 12.83 9.29 3.34
CA SER A 116 12.21 10.26 4.27
C SER A 116 10.69 10.16 4.21
N ASP A 117 10.06 10.69 3.13
CA ASP A 117 8.62 10.74 2.97
C ASP A 117 8.12 9.94 1.76
N GLY A 118 9.01 9.23 1.09
CA GLY A 118 8.75 8.47 -0.13
C GLY A 118 9.80 8.68 -1.20
N VAL A 119 9.60 8.05 -2.34
CA VAL A 119 10.49 8.11 -3.50
C VAL A 119 9.70 8.58 -4.70
N SER A 120 10.11 9.70 -5.32
CA SER A 120 9.49 10.20 -6.55
C SER A 120 10.32 9.79 -7.75
N VAL A 121 9.70 9.10 -8.71
CA VAL A 121 10.34 8.68 -9.96
C VAL A 121 9.56 9.23 -11.15
N GLU A 122 10.27 9.60 -12.23
CA GLU A 122 9.66 9.93 -13.50
C GLU A 122 9.43 8.62 -14.29
N TYR A 123 8.23 8.46 -14.82
CA TYR A 123 7.87 7.27 -15.59
C TYR A 123 7.43 7.65 -17.01
N THR A 124 8.23 7.25 -17.97
CA THR A 124 8.05 7.53 -19.40
C THR A 124 7.70 6.27 -20.21
N GLY A 125 7.32 5.17 -19.54
CA GLY A 125 7.14 3.87 -20.18
C GLY A 125 8.44 3.05 -20.26
N VAL A 126 9.53 3.53 -19.69
CA VAL A 126 10.77 2.76 -19.50
C VAL A 126 10.73 2.11 -18.11
N PRO A 127 11.16 0.85 -17.97
CA PRO A 127 11.22 0.21 -16.65
C PRO A 127 12.04 1.02 -15.67
N VAL A 128 11.52 1.19 -14.43
CA VAL A 128 12.21 1.83 -13.31
C VAL A 128 12.25 0.85 -12.15
N ILE A 129 13.39 0.71 -11.52
CA ILE A 129 13.61 -0.18 -10.38
C ILE A 129 14.02 0.66 -9.17
N VAL A 130 13.24 0.55 -8.09
CA VAL A 130 13.55 1.18 -6.81
C VAL A 130 13.89 0.08 -5.80
N THR A 131 15.10 0.10 -5.28
CA THR A 131 15.57 -0.83 -4.26
C THR A 131 15.72 -0.11 -2.93
N LEU A 132 15.09 -0.63 -1.90
CA LEU A 132 15.27 -0.22 -0.52
C LEU A 132 16.15 -1.24 0.18
N LYS A 133 17.26 -0.79 0.77
CA LYS A 133 18.17 -1.62 1.55
C LYS A 133 18.16 -1.21 3.01
N ASN A 134 18.57 -2.14 3.88
CA ASN A 134 18.63 -1.89 5.32
C ASN A 134 17.30 -1.40 5.89
N CYS A 135 16.18 -1.92 5.37
CA CYS A 135 14.85 -1.52 5.80
C CYS A 135 14.63 -1.75 7.29
N VAL A 136 14.23 -0.68 7.97
CA VAL A 136 13.68 -0.72 9.33
C VAL A 136 12.17 -0.66 9.19
N PHE A 137 11.50 -1.75 9.54
CA PHE A 137 10.04 -1.81 9.44
C PHE A 137 9.38 -1.24 10.68
N THR A 138 8.36 -0.44 10.50
CA THR A 138 7.49 0.00 11.59
C THR A 138 6.45 -1.07 11.89
N CYS A 139 6.21 -1.29 13.17
CA CYS A 139 4.91 -1.80 13.60
C CYS A 139 3.92 -0.63 13.51
N ASN A 140 2.75 -0.88 12.94
CA ASN A 140 1.69 0.11 12.82
C ASN A 140 1.40 0.71 14.21
N ALA A 141 1.87 1.96 14.48
CA ALA A 141 1.73 2.59 15.79
C ALA A 141 0.25 2.88 16.12
N ASP A 142 -0.56 3.12 15.10
CA ASP A 142 -2.00 3.41 15.20
C ASP A 142 -2.82 2.16 15.55
N TYR A 143 -2.20 1.01 15.45
CA TYR A 143 -2.79 -0.27 15.75
C TYR A 143 -3.36 -0.37 17.17
N ARG A 144 -2.67 0.20 18.17
CA ARG A 144 -3.16 0.23 19.56
C ARG A 144 -4.46 0.99 19.69
N GLU A 145 -4.56 2.12 19.03
CA GLU A 145 -5.75 2.97 19.05
C GLU A 145 -6.91 2.27 18.35
N SER A 146 -6.67 1.70 17.17
CA SER A 146 -7.66 0.92 16.42
C SER A 146 -8.17 -0.29 17.20
N VAL A 147 -7.29 -1.06 17.85
CA VAL A 147 -7.69 -2.18 18.72
C VAL A 147 -8.50 -1.70 19.91
N THR A 148 -8.11 -0.60 20.53
CA THR A 148 -8.82 -0.02 21.67
C THR A 148 -10.22 0.40 21.25
N ASP A 149 -10.38 1.03 20.11
CA ASP A 149 -11.67 1.46 19.60
C ASP A 149 -12.58 0.26 19.28
N VAL A 150 -12.09 -0.75 18.56
CA VAL A 150 -12.85 -1.98 18.29
C VAL A 150 -13.29 -2.65 19.60
N VAL A 151 -12.36 -2.88 20.53
CA VAL A 151 -12.67 -3.54 21.81
C VAL A 151 -13.63 -2.73 22.66
N SER A 152 -13.55 -1.38 22.61
CA SER A 152 -14.43 -0.50 23.39
C SER A 152 -15.89 -0.60 22.98
N ARG A 153 -16.17 -0.84 21.70
CA ARG A 153 -17.53 -0.91 21.14
C ARG A 153 -18.31 -2.15 21.57
N TYR A 154 -17.62 -3.22 21.98
CA TYR A 154 -18.29 -4.44 22.42
C TYR A 154 -18.83 -4.31 23.84
N ASN A 155 -20.09 -4.72 24.01
CA ASN A 155 -20.74 -4.76 25.32
C ASN A 155 -20.29 -6.00 26.12
N MET A 156 -19.13 -5.89 26.75
CA MET A 156 -18.54 -6.93 27.59
C MET A 156 -17.95 -6.32 28.85
N ASN A 157 -17.71 -7.18 29.84
CA ASN A 157 -17.15 -6.74 31.12
C ASN A 157 -15.69 -6.26 30.93
N ASN A 158 -15.27 -5.28 31.76
CA ASN A 158 -13.95 -4.64 31.67
C ASN A 158 -12.76 -5.61 31.80
N MET A 159 -12.91 -6.69 32.58
CA MET A 159 -11.88 -7.70 32.73
C MET A 159 -11.65 -8.46 31.40
N LEU A 160 -12.73 -8.77 30.69
CA LEU A 160 -12.66 -9.41 29.37
C LEU A 160 -12.08 -8.45 28.31
N LYS A 161 -12.46 -7.16 28.36
CA LYS A 161 -11.86 -6.14 27.49
C LYS A 161 -10.35 -6.04 27.69
N GLN A 162 -9.91 -6.01 28.93
CA GLN A 162 -8.49 -5.91 29.27
C GLN A 162 -7.70 -7.17 28.87
N SER A 163 -8.29 -8.35 29.04
CA SER A 163 -7.70 -9.61 28.60
C SER A 163 -7.55 -9.68 27.08
N LEU A 164 -8.58 -9.22 26.34
CA LEU A 164 -8.58 -9.17 24.87
C LEU A 164 -7.54 -8.18 24.36
N PHE A 165 -7.48 -7.00 24.99
CA PHE A 165 -6.52 -5.95 24.67
C PHE A 165 -5.08 -6.42 24.89
N SER A 166 -4.80 -7.05 26.03
CA SER A 166 -3.47 -7.61 26.32
C SER A 166 -3.09 -8.75 25.40
N GLY A 167 -4.05 -9.61 25.03
CA GLY A 167 -3.85 -10.71 24.10
C GLY A 167 -3.62 -10.22 22.66
N ALA A 168 -4.41 -9.25 22.20
CA ALA A 168 -4.26 -8.68 20.86
C ALA A 168 -2.96 -7.89 20.68
N LEU A 169 -2.48 -7.22 21.74
CA LEU A 169 -1.21 -6.52 21.74
C LEU A 169 0.01 -7.44 21.96
N GLY A 170 -0.20 -8.60 22.58
CA GLY A 170 0.88 -9.52 22.94
C GLY A 170 1.29 -10.49 21.85
N SER A 171 0.41 -10.82 20.90
CA SER A 171 0.73 -11.75 19.81
C SER A 171 -0.25 -11.69 18.67
N LEU A 172 0.05 -10.89 17.68
CA LEU A 172 -0.62 -10.94 16.36
C LEU A 172 -0.33 -12.24 15.60
N THR A 173 0.62 -13.02 16.02
CA THR A 173 1.12 -14.22 15.34
C THR A 173 0.68 -15.53 15.96
N SER A 174 0.15 -15.55 17.19
CA SER A 174 -0.26 -16.78 17.85
C SER A 174 -1.77 -17.00 17.74
N LYS A 175 -2.15 -18.28 17.61
CA LYS A 175 -3.54 -18.72 17.65
C LYS A 175 -4.17 -18.30 18.98
N ILE A 176 -4.93 -17.20 19.00
CA ILE A 176 -5.65 -16.78 20.20
C ILE A 176 -6.75 -17.80 20.46
N TYR A 177 -6.58 -18.57 21.51
CA TYR A 177 -7.63 -19.45 22.03
C TYR A 177 -8.63 -18.58 22.80
N ALA A 178 -9.71 -18.19 22.15
CA ALA A 178 -10.67 -17.29 22.75
C ALA A 178 -11.90 -18.03 23.26
N PRO A 179 -12.38 -17.69 24.45
CA PRO A 179 -13.72 -18.08 24.88
C PRO A 179 -14.76 -17.69 23.84
N LYS A 180 -15.86 -18.47 23.76
CA LYS A 180 -16.92 -18.26 22.76
C LYS A 180 -17.45 -16.82 22.72
N ALA A 181 -17.47 -16.12 23.89
CA ALA A 181 -17.87 -14.72 24.04
C ALA A 181 -16.92 -13.70 23.36
N LEU A 182 -15.68 -14.07 23.07
CA LEU A 182 -14.67 -13.19 22.46
C LEU A 182 -14.42 -13.50 20.97
N ARG A 183 -15.12 -14.47 20.38
CA ARG A 183 -14.90 -14.87 18.98
C ARG A 183 -15.25 -13.77 18.00
N GLY A 184 -16.38 -13.08 18.19
CA GLY A 184 -16.81 -11.97 17.35
C GLY A 184 -15.77 -10.83 17.29
N PRO A 185 -15.36 -10.27 18.46
CA PRO A 185 -14.31 -9.25 18.51
C PRO A 185 -12.98 -9.68 17.88
N ILE A 186 -12.57 -10.94 18.09
CA ILE A 186 -11.30 -11.44 17.51
C ILE A 186 -11.42 -11.63 15.99
N GLU A 187 -12.56 -12.08 15.50
CA GLU A 187 -12.80 -12.20 14.06
C GLU A 187 -12.82 -10.84 13.37
N GLU A 188 -13.32 -9.80 14.05
CA GLU A 188 -13.29 -8.43 13.55
C GLU A 188 -11.84 -7.86 13.51
N LEU A 189 -11.02 -8.16 14.50
CA LEU A 189 -9.62 -7.75 14.54
C LEU A 189 -8.72 -8.50 13.54
N ARG A 190 -9.18 -9.62 12.97
CA ARG A 190 -8.45 -10.41 11.97
C ARG A 190 -8.77 -10.05 10.52
N ARG A 191 -9.81 -9.26 10.30
CA ARG A 191 -10.22 -8.77 8.99
C ARG A 191 -9.50 -7.51 8.62
#